data_78810bc869e76415f99a9842f19fa4df
#
_entry.id   78810bc869e76415f99a9842f19fa4df
#
_cell.length_a   1.000
_cell.length_b   1.000
_cell.length_c   1.000
_cell.angle_alpha   90.00
_cell.angle_beta   90.00
_cell.angle_gamma   90.00
#
_symmetry.space_group_name_H-M   'P 1'
#
loop_
_entity.id
_entity.type
_entity.pdbx_description
1 polymer ?
#
loop_
_entity_poly.entity_id
_entity_poly.type
_entity_poly.pdbx_seq_one_letter_code
_entity_poly.pdbx_strand_id
1 'polypeptide(L)'
;MADRVIEELDRDESLRLISSGGIGRIAYTSRFGPTVLPVNFTLYDGAILFRTAENGPLDQDLRTGIEGADYQVAFEIDDIDMAGAMGWSVLIQGPAHHVRGPEREDAFRACVEPWAPGIRELLVRIVPSRITGRRISLS
;
A
#
# COMPACT_ATOMS: atom_id res chain seq x y z
N MET A 1 -26.47 6.44 25.66
CA MET A 1 -25.36 5.61 25.15
C MET A 1 -25.05 6.05 23.73
N ALA A 2 -23.79 6.34 23.47
CA ALA A 2 -23.37 6.73 22.13
C ALA A 2 -23.29 5.51 21.22
N ASP A 3 -23.87 5.64 20.04
CA ASP A 3 -23.76 4.59 19.02
C ASP A 3 -22.52 4.78 18.16
N ARG A 4 -22.05 3.69 17.58
CA ARG A 4 -20.98 3.76 16.58
C ARG A 4 -21.60 4.00 15.22
N VAL A 5 -20.92 4.84 14.44
CA VAL A 5 -21.32 5.14 13.08
C VAL A 5 -20.15 4.85 12.13
N ILE A 6 -20.48 4.40 10.94
CA ILE A 6 -19.53 4.20 9.86
C ILE A 6 -19.69 5.36 8.88
N GLU A 7 -18.61 6.06 8.61
CA GLU A 7 -18.56 7.17 7.67
C GLU A 7 -17.67 6.79 6.49
N GLU A 8 -18.17 6.97 5.29
CA GLU A 8 -17.33 6.85 4.09
C GLU A 8 -16.49 8.11 3.95
N LEU A 9 -15.21 7.91 3.68
CA LEU A 9 -14.26 9.00 3.50
C LEU A 9 -14.03 9.24 2.02
N ASP A 10 -13.88 10.51 1.64
CA ASP A 10 -13.53 10.86 0.27
C ASP A 10 -12.05 10.58 0.00
N ARG A 11 -11.66 10.75 -1.26
CA ARG A 11 -10.28 10.49 -1.71
C ARG A 11 -9.26 11.33 -0.95
N ASP A 12 -9.52 12.64 -0.81
CA ASP A 12 -8.55 13.55 -0.20
C ASP A 12 -8.34 13.24 1.27
N GLU A 13 -9.41 12.96 2.02
CA GLU A 13 -9.31 12.58 3.42
C GLU A 13 -8.60 11.23 3.58
N SER A 14 -8.88 10.27 2.70
CA SER A 14 -8.21 8.96 2.72
C SER A 14 -6.70 9.11 2.51
N LEU A 15 -6.29 9.92 1.54
CA LEU A 15 -4.86 10.17 1.28
C LEU A 15 -4.20 10.93 2.44
N ARG A 16 -4.92 11.86 3.06
CA ARG A 16 -4.41 12.58 4.22
C ARG A 16 -4.09 11.63 5.38
N LEU A 17 -4.98 10.68 5.64
CA LEU A 17 -4.80 9.73 6.75
C LEU A 17 -3.57 8.85 6.59
N ILE A 18 -3.18 8.52 5.37
CA ILE A 18 -2.02 7.66 5.11
C ILE A 18 -0.75 8.43 4.74
N SER A 19 -0.79 9.75 4.80
CA SER A 19 0.29 10.61 4.31
C SER A 19 1.60 10.44 5.06
N SER A 20 1.56 10.05 6.32
CA SER A 20 2.77 9.85 7.11
C SER A 20 3.47 8.52 6.83
N GLY A 21 2.90 7.67 6.00
CA GLY A 21 3.44 6.34 5.76
C GLY A 21 3.20 5.40 6.95
N GLY A 22 3.99 4.36 7.02
CA GLY A 22 3.90 3.37 8.09
C GLY A 22 3.90 1.96 7.55
N ILE A 23 3.06 1.12 8.11
CA ILE A 23 2.88 -0.26 7.67
C ILE A 23 1.54 -0.40 6.98
N GLY A 24 1.56 -0.90 5.76
CA GLY A 24 0.38 -1.31 5.04
C GLY A 24 0.45 -2.78 4.66
N ARG A 25 -0.60 -3.27 4.04
CA ARG A 25 -0.67 -4.67 3.62
C ARG A 25 -0.98 -4.71 2.13
N ILE A 26 -0.07 -5.31 1.37
CA ILE A 26 -0.32 -5.57 -0.04
C ILE A 26 -1.07 -6.91 -0.17
N ALA A 27 -2.15 -6.90 -0.94
CA ALA A 27 -2.94 -8.08 -1.26
C ALA A 27 -2.89 -8.31 -2.77
N TYR A 28 -2.56 -9.53 -3.15
CA TYR A 28 -2.40 -9.89 -4.55
C TYR A 28 -2.62 -11.39 -4.73
N THR A 29 -2.75 -11.82 -5.96
CA THR A 29 -2.85 -13.26 -6.28
C THR A 29 -1.47 -13.81 -6.59
N SER A 30 -0.96 -14.65 -5.70
CA SER A 30 0.29 -15.36 -5.91
C SER A 30 0.04 -16.68 -6.62
N ARG A 31 1.12 -17.39 -6.94
CA ARG A 31 1.03 -18.78 -7.46
C ARG A 31 0.33 -19.74 -6.50
N PHE A 32 0.22 -19.40 -5.24
CA PHE A 32 -0.42 -20.22 -4.20
C PHE A 32 -1.82 -19.71 -3.84
N GLY A 33 -2.35 -18.73 -4.56
CA GLY A 33 -3.65 -18.12 -4.30
C GLY A 33 -3.55 -16.73 -3.71
N PRO A 34 -4.67 -16.16 -3.22
CA PRO A 34 -4.66 -14.83 -2.62
C PRO A 34 -3.67 -14.76 -1.45
N THR A 35 -2.86 -13.71 -1.44
CA THR A 35 -1.78 -13.52 -0.48
C THR A 35 -1.83 -12.10 0.07
N VAL A 36 -1.52 -11.95 1.35
CA VAL A 36 -1.45 -10.64 2.03
C VAL A 36 -0.13 -10.57 2.79
N LEU A 37 0.62 -9.48 2.59
CA LEU A 37 1.90 -9.27 3.26
C LEU A 37 1.98 -7.86 3.84
N PRO A 38 2.49 -7.68 5.08
CA PRO A 38 2.79 -6.36 5.61
C PRO A 38 4.09 -5.82 5.00
N VAL A 39 4.08 -4.54 4.64
CA VAL A 39 5.27 -3.86 4.14
C VAL A 39 5.32 -2.44 4.69
N ASN A 40 6.53 -1.91 4.88
CA ASN A 40 6.70 -0.49 5.15
C ASN A 40 6.49 0.28 3.84
N PHE A 41 5.73 1.38 3.90
CA PHE A 41 5.41 2.14 2.71
C PHE A 41 5.58 3.63 2.93
N THR A 42 5.66 4.35 1.84
CA THR A 42 5.65 5.81 1.78
C THR A 42 4.60 6.24 0.76
N LEU A 43 3.83 7.28 1.08
CA LEU A 43 3.00 7.94 0.09
C LEU A 43 3.86 9.00 -0.60
N TYR A 44 4.01 8.88 -1.90
CA TYR A 44 4.85 9.75 -2.70
C TYR A 44 4.14 10.09 -4.00
N ASP A 45 3.90 11.39 -4.20
CA ASP A 45 3.25 11.88 -5.40
C ASP A 45 1.91 11.18 -5.69
N GLY A 46 1.13 10.94 -4.64
CA GLY A 46 -0.18 10.29 -4.73
C GLY A 46 -0.15 8.79 -4.96
N ALA A 47 1.02 8.16 -4.92
CA ALA A 47 1.19 6.73 -5.10
C ALA A 47 1.82 6.07 -3.88
N ILE A 48 1.61 4.76 -3.76
CA ILE A 48 2.25 3.97 -2.71
C ILE A 48 3.61 3.49 -3.22
N LEU A 49 4.65 3.76 -2.44
CA LEU A 49 5.99 3.23 -2.70
C LEU A 49 6.40 2.26 -1.61
N PHE A 50 6.99 1.15 -2.00
CA PHE A 50 7.66 0.25 -1.07
C PHE A 50 8.84 -0.44 -1.75
N ARG A 51 9.74 -1.01 -0.93
CA ARG A 51 10.95 -1.68 -1.41
C ARG A 51 10.86 -3.16 -1.11
N THR A 52 11.31 -3.99 -2.03
CA THR A 52 11.34 -5.43 -1.87
C THR A 52 12.63 -6.02 -2.45
N ALA A 53 12.88 -7.28 -2.16
CA ALA A 53 14.06 -7.97 -2.67
C ALA A 53 13.86 -8.37 -4.14
N GLU A 54 14.85 -8.07 -4.96
CA GLU A 54 14.86 -8.53 -6.35
C GLU A 54 14.92 -10.06 -6.36
N ASN A 55 14.10 -10.68 -7.23
CA ASN A 55 13.93 -12.13 -7.33
C ASN A 55 13.37 -12.80 -6.07
N GLY A 56 12.91 -12.00 -5.09
CA GLY A 56 12.19 -12.55 -3.94
C GLY A 56 10.77 -12.99 -4.31
N PRO A 57 10.05 -13.61 -3.35
CA PRO A 57 8.71 -14.14 -3.64
C PRO A 57 7.72 -13.11 -4.16
N LEU A 58 7.69 -11.92 -3.56
CA LEU A 58 6.78 -10.87 -4.00
C LEU A 58 7.11 -10.39 -5.41
N ASP A 59 8.39 -10.15 -5.69
CA ASP A 59 8.83 -9.73 -7.01
C ASP A 59 8.46 -10.77 -8.08
N GLN A 60 8.72 -12.05 -7.80
CA GLN A 60 8.39 -13.12 -8.74
C GLN A 60 6.88 -13.22 -8.98
N ASP A 61 6.09 -13.09 -7.93
CA ASP A 61 4.64 -13.20 -8.03
C ASP A 61 4.00 -12.00 -8.76
N LEU A 62 4.62 -10.82 -8.71
CA LEU A 62 4.12 -9.63 -9.41
C LEU A 62 4.57 -9.56 -10.88
N ARG A 63 5.33 -10.52 -11.36
CA ARG A 63 5.72 -10.57 -12.78
C ARG A 63 4.60 -11.16 -13.61
N THR A 64 4.20 -10.42 -14.64
CA THR A 64 3.14 -10.89 -15.55
C THR A 64 3.66 -11.77 -16.68
N GLY A 65 4.97 -11.73 -16.94
CA GLY A 65 5.57 -12.35 -18.12
C GLY A 65 5.35 -11.58 -19.41
N ILE A 66 4.65 -10.44 -19.35
CA ILE A 66 4.37 -9.57 -20.50
C ILE A 66 5.06 -8.25 -20.24
N GLU A 67 5.96 -7.84 -21.14
CA GLU A 67 6.66 -6.58 -21.01
C GLU A 67 5.67 -5.40 -21.03
N GLY A 68 5.84 -4.48 -20.06
CA GLY A 68 5.00 -3.29 -19.92
C GLY A 68 3.63 -3.54 -19.31
N ALA A 69 3.27 -4.79 -18.99
CA ALA A 69 2.03 -5.10 -18.30
C ALA A 69 2.23 -4.98 -16.79
N ASP A 70 1.30 -4.28 -16.15
CA ASP A 70 1.29 -4.10 -14.70
C ASP A 70 0.43 -5.17 -14.03
N TYR A 71 0.72 -5.42 -12.77
CA TYR A 71 -0.03 -6.38 -11.97
C TYR A 71 -1.02 -5.64 -11.08
N GLN A 72 -2.30 -6.01 -11.14
CA GLN A 72 -3.35 -5.40 -10.32
C GLN A 72 -3.27 -5.93 -8.89
N VAL A 73 -3.22 -5.01 -7.93
CA VAL A 73 -3.10 -5.33 -6.51
C VAL A 73 -4.05 -4.47 -5.68
N ALA A 74 -4.17 -4.82 -4.42
CA ALA A 74 -4.79 -3.98 -3.40
C ALA A 74 -3.78 -3.66 -2.31
N PHE A 75 -3.95 -2.52 -1.67
CA PHE A 75 -3.10 -2.09 -0.57
C PHE A 75 -3.99 -1.50 0.53
N GLU A 76 -3.90 -2.03 1.75
CA GLU A 76 -4.76 -1.64 2.85
C GLU A 76 -3.90 -1.03 3.97
N ILE A 77 -4.38 0.08 4.51
CA ILE A 77 -3.77 0.76 5.66
C ILE A 77 -4.88 1.04 6.65
N ASP A 78 -4.62 0.84 7.92
CA ASP A 78 -5.60 1.15 8.96
C ASP A 78 -4.92 1.64 10.24
N ASP A 79 -5.73 2.25 11.08
CA ASP A 79 -5.34 2.63 12.43
C ASP A 79 -6.55 2.36 13.33
N ILE A 80 -6.46 1.29 14.11
CA ILE A 80 -7.57 0.78 14.91
C ILE A 80 -7.24 0.94 16.39
N ASP A 81 -8.14 1.63 17.10
CA ASP A 81 -8.13 1.68 18.57
C ASP A 81 -8.98 0.54 19.09
N MET A 82 -8.33 -0.52 19.54
CA MET A 82 -9.03 -1.71 20.04
C MET A 82 -9.85 -1.40 21.30
N ALA A 83 -9.32 -0.60 22.19
CA ALA A 83 -10.00 -0.27 23.45
C ALA A 83 -11.26 0.56 23.22
N GLY A 84 -11.19 1.54 22.33
CA GLY A 84 -12.32 2.38 21.99
C GLY A 84 -13.24 1.79 20.93
N ALA A 85 -12.81 0.73 20.25
CA ALA A 85 -13.49 0.13 19.10
C ALA A 85 -13.82 1.16 18.03
N MET A 86 -12.83 1.99 17.70
CA MET A 86 -12.89 3.06 16.72
C MET A 86 -11.66 2.99 15.82
N GLY A 87 -11.73 3.63 14.68
CA GLY A 87 -10.59 3.71 13.79
C GLY A 87 -10.98 3.99 12.36
N TRP A 88 -10.00 3.92 11.48
CA TRP A 88 -10.21 4.11 10.05
C TRP A 88 -9.43 3.07 9.27
N SER A 89 -9.88 2.84 8.05
CA SER A 89 -9.15 2.04 7.08
C SER A 89 -9.22 2.67 5.70
N VAL A 90 -8.18 2.50 4.92
CA VAL A 90 -8.08 2.98 3.55
C VAL A 90 -7.68 1.81 2.67
N LEU A 91 -8.42 1.63 1.57
CA LEU A 91 -8.12 0.61 0.57
C LEU A 91 -7.76 1.29 -0.75
N ILE A 92 -6.61 0.94 -1.28
CA ILE A 92 -6.12 1.39 -2.56
C ILE A 92 -6.07 0.20 -3.49
N GLN A 93 -6.65 0.34 -4.69
CA GLN A 93 -6.61 -0.67 -5.72
C GLN A 93 -6.02 -0.07 -6.97
N GLY A 94 -5.14 -0.79 -7.63
CA GLY A 94 -4.50 -0.30 -8.83
C GLY A 94 -3.34 -1.16 -9.28
N PRO A 95 -2.69 -0.77 -10.38
CA PRO A 95 -1.54 -1.49 -10.89
C PRO A 95 -0.28 -1.26 -10.05
N ALA A 96 0.48 -2.31 -9.86
CA ALA A 96 1.82 -2.27 -9.28
C ALA A 96 2.85 -2.42 -10.38
N HIS A 97 3.90 -1.61 -10.35
CA HIS A 97 4.99 -1.71 -11.31
C HIS A 97 6.31 -1.29 -10.67
N HIS A 98 7.39 -1.74 -11.28
CA HIS A 98 8.74 -1.35 -10.86
C HIS A 98 9.01 0.09 -11.30
N VAL A 99 9.58 0.88 -10.39
CA VAL A 99 10.02 2.23 -10.72
C VAL A 99 11.40 2.14 -11.34
N ARG A 100 11.54 2.64 -12.57
CA ARG A 100 12.77 2.61 -13.36
C ARG A 100 13.00 3.97 -13.99
N GLY A 101 14.20 4.16 -14.55
CA GLY A 101 14.53 5.36 -15.30
C GLY A 101 14.94 6.52 -14.41
N PRO A 102 14.91 7.76 -14.96
CA PRO A 102 15.46 8.93 -14.26
C PRO A 102 14.81 9.27 -12.93
N GLU A 103 13.53 8.96 -12.77
CA GLU A 103 12.76 9.26 -11.55
C GLU A 103 13.03 8.29 -10.41
N ARG A 104 13.69 7.14 -10.67
CA ARG A 104 13.89 6.10 -9.65
C ARG A 104 14.73 6.59 -8.47
N GLU A 105 15.75 7.39 -8.72
CA GLU A 105 16.64 7.84 -7.66
C GLU A 105 15.93 8.71 -6.64
N ASP A 106 15.13 9.68 -7.09
CA ASP A 106 14.37 10.54 -6.19
C ASP A 106 13.31 9.75 -5.42
N ALA A 107 12.59 8.89 -6.10
CA ALA A 107 11.57 8.05 -5.49
C ALA A 107 12.18 7.08 -4.47
N PHE A 108 13.34 6.50 -4.79
CA PHE A 108 14.02 5.58 -3.88
C PHE A 108 14.48 6.29 -2.59
N ARG A 109 15.00 7.51 -2.69
CA ARG A 109 15.38 8.30 -1.52
C ARG A 109 14.17 8.69 -0.67
N ALA A 110 13.04 8.95 -1.30
CA ALA A 110 11.81 9.30 -0.59
C ALA A 110 11.18 8.09 0.10
N CYS A 111 11.45 6.88 -0.37
CA CYS A 111 10.84 5.66 0.15
C CYS A 111 11.47 5.25 1.48
N VAL A 112 10.62 4.90 2.44
CA VAL A 112 11.06 4.44 3.76
C VAL A 112 11.89 3.16 3.64
N GLU A 113 12.92 3.04 4.47
CA GLU A 113 13.73 1.83 4.55
C GLU A 113 12.92 0.70 5.21
N PRO A 114 12.90 -0.51 4.60
CA PRO A 114 12.17 -1.64 5.19
C PRO A 114 12.75 -2.09 6.53
N TRP A 115 11.88 -2.50 7.44
CA TRP A 115 12.32 -3.08 8.72
C TRP A 115 12.86 -4.50 8.56
N ALA A 116 12.37 -5.24 7.55
CA ALA A 116 12.83 -6.60 7.29
C ALA A 116 14.31 -6.60 6.88
N PRO A 117 15.12 -7.56 7.37
CA PRO A 117 16.53 -7.61 7.02
C PRO A 117 16.75 -8.04 5.57
N GLY A 118 17.93 -7.77 5.07
CA GLY A 118 18.35 -8.13 3.72
C GLY A 118 18.35 -6.96 2.75
N ILE A 119 18.88 -7.21 1.57
CA ILE A 119 18.98 -6.21 0.51
C ILE A 119 17.62 -6.10 -0.18
N ARG A 120 17.04 -4.89 -0.17
CA ARG A 120 15.72 -4.59 -0.75
C ARG A 120 15.84 -3.35 -1.59
N GLU A 121 16.35 -3.52 -2.80
CA GLU A 121 16.65 -2.41 -3.71
C GLU A 121 15.62 -2.26 -4.84
N LEU A 122 14.70 -3.23 -4.98
CA LEU A 122 13.65 -3.13 -5.96
C LEU A 122 12.56 -2.18 -5.44
N LEU A 123 12.31 -1.13 -6.19
CA LEU A 123 11.29 -0.14 -5.84
C LEU A 123 10.01 -0.43 -6.61
N VAL A 124 8.91 -0.57 -5.88
CA VAL A 124 7.60 -0.84 -6.45
C VAL A 124 6.68 0.34 -6.16
N ARG A 125 5.90 0.73 -7.17
CA ARG A 125 4.90 1.79 -7.06
C ARG A 125 3.53 1.22 -7.38
N ILE A 126 2.55 1.54 -6.53
CA ILE A 126 1.15 1.25 -6.80
C ILE A 126 0.46 2.58 -7.12
N VAL A 127 -0.04 2.70 -8.34
CA VAL A 127 -0.78 3.89 -8.79
C VAL A 127 -2.25 3.66 -8.51
N PRO A 128 -2.88 4.48 -7.68
CA PRO A 128 -4.28 4.25 -7.33
C PRO A 128 -5.22 4.44 -8.53
N SER A 129 -5.98 3.40 -8.84
CA SER A 129 -7.14 3.49 -9.75
C SER A 129 -8.39 3.78 -8.95
N ARG A 130 -8.46 3.25 -7.73
CA ARG A 130 -9.59 3.43 -6.82
C ARG A 130 -9.06 3.56 -5.39
N ILE A 131 -9.58 4.56 -4.69
CA ILE A 131 -9.28 4.78 -3.27
C ILE A 131 -10.61 4.83 -2.54
N THR A 132 -10.77 4.00 -1.53
CA THR A 132 -11.92 4.02 -0.64
C THR A 132 -11.43 4.07 0.80
N GLY A 133 -12.17 4.76 1.64
CA GLY A 133 -11.85 4.83 3.06
C GLY A 133 -13.11 4.85 3.89
N ARG A 134 -12.98 4.44 5.12
CA ARG A 134 -14.08 4.50 6.09
C ARG A 134 -13.53 4.74 7.48
N ARG A 135 -14.36 5.36 8.29
CA ARG A 135 -14.07 5.62 9.69
C ARG A 135 -15.21 5.10 10.55
N ILE A 136 -14.87 4.44 11.65
CA ILE A 136 -15.81 4.09 12.70
C ILE A 136 -15.55 5.01 13.88
N SER A 137 -16.57 5.73 14.31
CA SER A 137 -16.47 6.67 15.41
C SER A 137 -17.73 6.62 16.27
N LEU A 138 -17.70 7.29 17.40
CA LEU A 138 -18.89 7.47 18.23
C LEU A 138 -19.67 8.68 17.71
N SER A 139 -20.99 8.53 17.69
CA SER A 139 -21.89 9.61 17.28
C SER A 139 -22.03 10.67 18.38
#